data_843b8922fe429fa1fc78bfdbaaeb9f24
#
_entry.id   843b8922fe429fa1fc78bfdbaaeb9f24
#
_cell.length_a   1.000
_cell.length_b   1.000
_cell.length_c   1.000
_cell.angle_alpha   90.00
_cell.angle_beta   90.00
_cell.angle_gamma   90.00
#
_symmetry.space_group_name_H-M   'P 1'
#
loop_
_entity.id
_entity.type
_entity.pdbx_description
1 polymer ?
#
loop_
_entity_poly.entity_id
_entity_poly.type
_entity_poly.pdbx_seq_one_letter_code
_entity_poly.pdbx_strand_id
1 'polypeptide(L)'
;MYISWYLIKNLTRQNVYLIQTPQAFNYKKLYDLQNNKSINITDDASLFVNADKKIKIIKGEINNNKITINSDIIINNSISYGLGFDVHRLVPNKKLYLGGIRIPSPLGTLGHSDGDPVLHAVTDAILGACGMGDIGEKFSDKNKKFKNIRSTILLNKIIDKIKSKGYLINNIDINIIN
;
A
#
# COMPACT_ATOMS: atom_id res chain seq x y z
N MET A 1 1.25 16.83 31.77
CA MET A 1 1.53 15.67 32.66
C MET A 1 2.90 15.14 32.26
N TYR A 2 3.94 15.36 33.07
CA TYR A 2 5.28 14.86 32.78
C TYR A 2 5.38 13.42 33.29
N ILE A 3 5.67 12.47 32.40
CA ILE A 3 5.94 11.08 32.77
C ILE A 3 7.44 10.98 33.04
N SER A 4 7.83 10.69 34.29
CA SER A 4 9.23 10.45 34.65
C SER A 4 9.58 8.98 34.41
N TRP A 5 10.63 8.74 33.62
CA TRP A 5 11.15 7.40 33.35
C TRP A 5 12.40 7.15 34.21
N TYR A 6 12.44 6.05 34.91
CA TYR A 6 13.59 5.64 35.72
C TYR A 6 14.21 4.37 35.16
N LEU A 7 15.53 4.33 35.07
CA LEU A 7 16.26 3.12 34.72
C LEU A 7 16.26 2.17 35.93
N ILE A 8 15.57 1.03 35.81
CA ILE A 8 15.42 0.05 36.89
C ILE A 8 16.54 -0.99 36.86
N LYS A 9 16.98 -1.43 35.67
CA LYS A 9 17.98 -2.49 35.51
C LYS A 9 18.69 -2.40 34.16
N ASN A 10 19.99 -2.68 34.17
CA ASN A 10 20.76 -2.91 32.94
C ASN A 10 20.72 -4.39 32.55
N LEU A 11 20.44 -4.67 31.30
CA LEU A 11 20.49 -6.01 30.71
C LEU A 11 21.70 -6.11 29.77
N THR A 12 22.39 -7.25 29.78
CA THR A 12 23.43 -7.54 28.81
C THR A 12 22.80 -7.77 27.45
N ARG A 13 23.20 -7.02 26.42
CA ARG A 13 22.61 -7.09 25.07
C ARG A 13 22.59 -8.50 24.48
N GLN A 14 23.58 -9.32 24.82
CA GLN A 14 23.71 -10.71 24.33
C GLN A 14 22.55 -11.63 24.76
N ASN A 15 21.82 -11.27 25.81
CA ASN A 15 20.73 -12.08 26.38
C ASN A 15 19.35 -11.44 26.18
N VAL A 16 19.23 -10.47 25.28
CA VAL A 16 17.96 -9.80 24.99
C VAL A 16 17.45 -10.28 23.65
N TYR A 17 16.27 -10.88 23.64
CA TYR A 17 15.59 -11.35 22.45
C TYR A 17 14.27 -10.61 22.26
N LEU A 18 14.03 -10.13 21.04
CA LEU A 18 12.74 -9.60 20.64
C LEU A 18 11.85 -10.77 20.20
N ILE A 19 10.81 -11.05 21.00
CA ILE A 19 9.91 -12.16 20.71
C ILE A 19 8.83 -11.72 19.73
N GLN A 20 8.76 -12.44 18.62
CA GLN A 20 7.78 -12.20 17.54
C GLN A 20 6.58 -13.17 17.66
N THR A 21 5.52 -12.85 16.94
CA THR A 21 4.39 -13.76 16.69
C THR A 21 4.48 -14.32 15.26
N PRO A 22 3.91 -15.53 14.97
CA PRO A 22 3.13 -16.38 15.87
C PRO A 22 3.98 -17.13 16.91
N GLN A 23 3.36 -17.46 18.05
CA GLN A 23 3.95 -18.29 19.10
C GLN A 23 3.18 -19.61 19.20
N ALA A 24 3.86 -20.74 19.38
CA ALA A 24 3.23 -22.05 19.47
C ALA A 24 3.52 -22.72 20.81
N PHE A 25 2.48 -23.17 21.49
CA PHE A 25 2.57 -23.84 22.80
C PHE A 25 1.73 -25.11 22.82
N ASN A 26 2.10 -26.02 23.73
CA ASN A 26 1.22 -27.13 24.04
C ASN A 26 -0.06 -26.61 24.73
N TYR A 27 -1.21 -26.90 24.11
CA TYR A 27 -2.52 -26.38 24.56
C TYR A 27 -2.78 -26.61 26.05
N LYS A 28 -2.63 -27.86 26.52
CA LYS A 28 -2.91 -28.19 27.93
C LYS A 28 -2.04 -27.40 28.89
N LYS A 29 -0.75 -27.29 28.61
CA LYS A 29 0.17 -26.52 29.44
C LYS A 29 -0.14 -25.03 29.46
N LEU A 30 -0.48 -24.47 28.32
CA LEU A 30 -0.86 -23.05 28.22
C LEU A 30 -2.17 -22.81 29.00
N TYR A 31 -3.16 -23.66 28.81
CA TYR A 31 -4.46 -23.58 29.51
C TYR A 31 -4.29 -23.64 31.04
N ASP A 32 -3.48 -24.60 31.55
CA ASP A 32 -3.23 -24.74 32.99
C ASP A 32 -2.54 -23.50 33.56
N LEU A 33 -1.60 -22.88 32.81
CA LEU A 33 -0.90 -21.67 33.24
C LEU A 33 -1.82 -20.44 33.21
N GLN A 34 -2.72 -20.32 32.23
CA GLN A 34 -3.68 -19.21 32.14
C GLN A 34 -4.70 -19.23 33.27
N ASN A 35 -5.11 -20.40 33.74
CA ASN A 35 -6.08 -20.53 34.84
C ASN A 35 -5.51 -20.22 36.22
N ASN A 36 -4.18 -20.26 36.38
CA ASN A 36 -3.50 -19.94 37.65
C ASN A 36 -3.19 -18.42 37.78
N LYS A 37 -4.20 -17.59 37.62
CA LYS A 37 -4.05 -16.14 37.50
C LYS A 37 -3.59 -15.44 38.78
N SER A 38 -2.44 -14.73 38.70
CA SER A 38 -2.16 -13.50 39.50
C SER A 38 -1.08 -12.58 38.89
N ILE A 39 -0.80 -12.66 37.57
CA ILE A 39 0.35 -11.95 36.98
C ILE A 39 -0.14 -11.10 35.80
N ASN A 40 0.32 -9.83 35.74
CA ASN A 40 0.19 -8.99 34.55
C ASN A 40 0.96 -9.63 33.39
N ILE A 41 0.21 -10.21 32.45
CA ILE A 41 0.73 -11.00 31.34
C ILE A 41 0.77 -10.09 30.12
N THR A 42 1.92 -9.95 29.49
CA THR A 42 2.10 -9.18 28.25
C THR A 42 1.94 -10.05 27.01
N ASP A 43 2.30 -11.35 27.12
CA ASP A 43 2.17 -12.35 26.07
C ASP A 43 2.18 -13.78 26.65
N ASP A 44 1.83 -14.79 25.84
CA ASP A 44 1.77 -16.17 26.28
C ASP A 44 3.14 -16.76 26.66
N ALA A 45 4.22 -16.29 26.02
CA ALA A 45 5.57 -16.73 26.37
C ALA A 45 5.94 -16.33 27.80
N SER A 46 5.47 -15.18 28.28
CA SER A 46 5.74 -14.70 29.64
C SER A 46 5.15 -15.62 30.70
N LEU A 47 4.03 -16.30 30.44
CA LEU A 47 3.46 -17.31 31.35
C LEU A 47 4.41 -18.47 31.60
N PHE A 48 5.05 -18.96 30.55
CA PHE A 48 6.00 -20.07 30.64
C PHE A 48 7.27 -19.66 31.36
N VAL A 49 7.79 -18.46 31.05
CA VAL A 49 9.00 -17.93 31.70
C VAL A 49 8.76 -17.72 33.19
N ASN A 50 7.61 -17.12 33.58
CA ASN A 50 7.23 -16.89 34.95
C ASN A 50 6.98 -18.19 35.75
N ALA A 51 6.69 -19.29 35.04
CA ALA A 51 6.53 -20.61 35.64
C ALA A 51 7.82 -21.47 35.57
N ASP A 52 8.99 -20.85 35.31
CA ASP A 52 10.30 -21.51 35.19
C ASP A 52 10.30 -22.64 34.10
N LYS A 53 9.45 -22.50 33.08
CA LYS A 53 9.39 -23.46 31.97
C LYS A 53 10.33 -23.03 30.84
N LYS A 54 11.04 -23.99 30.28
CA LYS A 54 11.92 -23.74 29.13
C LYS A 54 11.12 -23.49 27.86
N ILE A 55 11.46 -22.41 27.16
CA ILE A 55 10.94 -22.07 25.84
C ILE A 55 12.03 -22.28 24.82
N LYS A 56 11.66 -22.91 23.68
CA LYS A 56 12.57 -23.02 22.54
C LYS A 56 12.39 -21.77 21.67
N ILE A 57 13.46 -21.01 21.50
CA ILE A 57 13.51 -19.87 20.59
C ILE A 57 13.96 -20.36 19.22
N ILE A 58 13.25 -20.00 18.16
CA ILE A 58 13.63 -20.22 16.77
C ILE A 58 13.93 -18.86 16.13
N LYS A 59 14.76 -18.87 15.09
CA LYS A 59 15.06 -17.63 14.35
C LYS A 59 13.79 -17.12 13.67
N GLY A 60 13.45 -15.88 13.93
CA GLY A 60 12.35 -15.19 13.29
C GLY A 60 12.78 -14.44 12.01
N GLU A 61 11.84 -13.72 11.42
CA GLU A 61 12.06 -12.90 10.23
C GLU A 61 12.16 -11.42 10.60
N ILE A 62 13.15 -10.73 10.01
CA ILE A 62 13.43 -9.32 10.32
C ILE A 62 12.26 -8.38 9.98
N ASN A 63 11.50 -8.75 8.95
CA ASN A 63 10.35 -7.98 8.45
C ASN A 63 9.03 -8.34 9.13
N ASN A 64 9.01 -9.33 10.02
CA ASN A 64 7.82 -9.72 10.76
C ASN A 64 7.62 -8.80 11.97
N ASN A 65 7.23 -7.56 11.71
CA ASN A 65 6.99 -6.55 12.72
C ASN A 65 5.52 -6.56 13.17
N LYS A 66 5.31 -6.52 14.49
CA LYS A 66 3.97 -6.34 15.05
C LYS A 66 3.55 -4.88 14.90
N ILE A 67 2.42 -4.63 14.24
CA ILE A 67 1.80 -3.30 14.13
C ILE A 67 0.94 -3.08 15.38
N THR A 68 1.31 -2.13 16.22
CA THR A 68 0.62 -1.80 17.47
C THR A 68 0.19 -0.36 17.57
N ILE A 69 0.89 0.55 16.91
CA ILE A 69 0.60 1.99 16.87
C ILE A 69 0.65 2.49 15.43
N ASN A 70 0.03 3.65 15.17
CA ASN A 70 -0.06 4.21 13.81
C ASN A 70 1.31 4.46 13.15
N SER A 71 2.35 4.75 13.93
CA SER A 71 3.72 4.90 13.41
C SER A 71 4.29 3.60 12.84
N ASP A 72 3.85 2.42 13.32
CA ASP A 72 4.35 1.13 12.84
C ASP A 72 3.87 0.86 11.40
N ILE A 73 2.76 1.47 10.98
CA ILE A 73 2.21 1.38 9.61
C ILE A 73 3.14 2.09 8.61
N ILE A 74 3.81 3.16 9.05
CA ILE A 74 4.70 3.97 8.19
C ILE A 74 6.01 3.25 7.88
N ILE A 75 6.44 2.34 8.75
CA ILE A 75 7.70 1.58 8.59
C ILE A 75 7.53 0.43 7.59
N ASN A 76 6.32 -0.08 7.40
CA ASN A 76 6.03 -1.01 6.34
C ASN A 76 5.85 -0.21 5.03
N ASN A 77 6.87 -0.19 4.18
CA ASN A 77 6.75 0.22 2.78
C ASN A 77 5.70 -0.69 2.13
N SER A 78 4.42 -0.33 2.28
CA SER A 78 3.35 -1.08 1.64
C SER A 78 3.42 -0.83 0.15
N ILE A 79 3.68 -1.87 -0.61
CA ILE A 79 3.56 -1.84 -2.07
C ILE A 79 2.08 -2.02 -2.39
N SER A 80 1.51 -1.06 -3.11
CA SER A 80 0.16 -1.13 -3.63
C SER A 80 0.20 -1.42 -5.13
N TYR A 81 -0.76 -2.21 -5.59
CA TYR A 81 -0.92 -2.56 -7.00
C TYR A 81 -2.21 -1.97 -7.53
N GLY A 82 -2.19 -1.52 -8.76
CA GLY A 82 -3.37 -1.03 -9.46
C GLY A 82 -3.43 -1.55 -10.88
N LEU A 83 -4.63 -1.78 -11.38
CA LEU A 83 -4.91 -2.16 -12.75
C LEU A 83 -5.77 -1.07 -13.38
N GLY A 84 -5.40 -0.63 -14.57
CA GLY A 84 -6.20 0.27 -15.38
C GLY A 84 -6.48 -0.37 -16.74
N PHE A 85 -7.67 -0.15 -17.25
CA PHE A 85 -8.11 -0.64 -18.54
C PHE A 85 -8.96 0.42 -19.23
N ASP A 86 -8.67 0.72 -20.48
CA ASP A 86 -9.45 1.67 -21.26
C ASP A 86 -9.60 1.22 -22.71
N VAL A 87 -10.76 1.49 -23.30
CA VAL A 87 -11.08 1.17 -24.68
C VAL A 87 -11.73 2.37 -25.35
N HIS A 88 -11.16 2.79 -26.46
CA HIS A 88 -11.70 3.89 -27.26
C HIS A 88 -12.00 3.44 -28.68
N ARG A 89 -13.16 3.86 -29.19
CA ARG A 89 -13.53 3.64 -30.59
C ARG A 89 -12.67 4.51 -31.50
N LEU A 90 -12.13 3.92 -32.57
CA LEU A 90 -11.45 4.66 -33.64
C LEU A 90 -12.48 5.22 -34.62
N VAL A 91 -12.34 6.49 -34.94
CA VAL A 91 -13.24 7.19 -35.91
C VAL A 91 -12.43 8.08 -36.87
N PRO A 92 -12.93 8.32 -38.09
CA PRO A 92 -12.30 9.23 -39.05
C PRO A 92 -12.24 10.67 -38.53
N ASN A 93 -11.31 11.46 -39.06
CA ASN A 93 -11.18 12.89 -38.81
C ASN A 93 -10.85 13.26 -37.33
N LYS A 94 -10.36 12.31 -36.55
CA LYS A 94 -9.81 12.54 -35.21
C LYS A 94 -8.30 12.30 -35.20
N LYS A 95 -7.63 12.94 -34.27
CA LYS A 95 -6.19 12.69 -34.01
C LYS A 95 -6.05 11.48 -33.11
N LEU A 96 -5.07 10.63 -33.40
CA LEU A 96 -4.71 9.51 -32.54
C LEU A 96 -3.59 9.95 -31.59
N TYR A 97 -3.82 9.79 -30.30
CA TYR A 97 -2.83 9.96 -29.26
C TYR A 97 -2.69 8.67 -28.46
N LEU A 98 -1.46 8.19 -28.29
CA LEU A 98 -1.13 7.01 -27.50
C LEU A 98 0.07 7.32 -26.60
N GLY A 99 -0.11 7.25 -25.29
CA GLY A 99 0.93 7.58 -24.32
C GLY A 99 1.42 9.03 -24.38
N GLY A 100 0.56 9.97 -24.76
CA GLY A 100 0.90 11.39 -24.93
C GLY A 100 1.52 11.74 -26.29
N ILE A 101 1.80 10.75 -27.13
CA ILE A 101 2.43 10.94 -28.45
C ILE A 101 1.34 10.94 -29.53
N ARG A 102 1.43 11.90 -30.45
CA ARG A 102 0.56 11.91 -31.64
C ARG A 102 1.04 10.90 -32.66
N ILE A 103 0.18 9.94 -33.00
CA ILE A 103 0.44 8.91 -34.01
C ILE A 103 -0.16 9.36 -35.35
N PRO A 104 0.61 9.38 -36.42
CA PRO A 104 0.04 9.56 -37.79
C PRO A 104 -0.90 8.43 -38.15
N SER A 105 -2.20 8.74 -38.29
CA SER A 105 -3.24 7.76 -38.59
C SER A 105 -4.43 8.45 -39.24
N PRO A 106 -5.12 7.79 -40.21
CA PRO A 106 -6.37 8.28 -40.75
C PRO A 106 -7.54 8.22 -39.77
N LEU A 107 -7.39 7.42 -38.71
CA LEU A 107 -8.35 7.27 -37.63
C LEU A 107 -7.77 7.80 -36.32
N GLY A 108 -8.61 8.31 -35.46
CA GLY A 108 -8.26 8.70 -34.12
C GLY A 108 -9.31 8.29 -33.11
N THR A 109 -8.99 8.36 -31.84
CA THR A 109 -9.84 7.94 -30.73
C THR A 109 -10.98 8.91 -30.47
N LEU A 110 -12.17 8.36 -30.24
CA LEU A 110 -13.34 9.13 -29.82
C LEU A 110 -13.32 9.24 -28.29
N GLY A 111 -13.06 10.43 -27.76
CA GLY A 111 -13.01 10.69 -26.32
C GLY A 111 -13.38 12.13 -25.99
N HIS A 112 -13.60 12.44 -24.71
CA HIS A 112 -13.93 13.77 -24.20
C HIS A 112 -12.69 14.68 -24.13
N SER A 113 -11.54 14.10 -23.73
CA SER A 113 -10.21 14.72 -23.74
C SER A 113 -9.56 14.63 -25.13
N ASP A 114 -8.26 14.50 -25.22
CA ASP A 114 -7.58 14.12 -26.46
C ASP A 114 -7.77 12.62 -26.82
N GLY A 115 -8.51 11.89 -25.99
CA GLY A 115 -8.87 10.49 -26.20
C GLY A 115 -7.69 9.51 -26.12
N ASP A 116 -6.67 9.79 -25.35
CA ASP A 116 -5.51 8.91 -25.17
C ASP A 116 -5.82 7.75 -24.20
N PRO A 117 -6.15 6.53 -24.70
CA PRO A 117 -6.55 5.42 -23.84
C PRO A 117 -5.41 4.90 -22.98
N VAL A 118 -4.16 5.06 -23.42
CA VAL A 118 -2.99 4.62 -22.67
C VAL A 118 -2.84 5.44 -21.39
N LEU A 119 -2.92 6.75 -21.51
CA LEU A 119 -2.81 7.64 -20.34
C LEU A 119 -4.02 7.57 -19.42
N HIS A 120 -5.22 7.27 -19.95
CA HIS A 120 -6.40 7.03 -19.13
C HIS A 120 -6.22 5.76 -18.30
N ALA A 121 -5.85 4.63 -18.93
CA ALA A 121 -5.59 3.38 -18.24
C ALA A 121 -4.48 3.51 -17.16
N VAL A 122 -3.38 4.21 -17.48
CA VAL A 122 -2.31 4.51 -16.51
C VAL A 122 -2.84 5.33 -15.34
N THR A 123 -3.69 6.32 -15.62
CA THR A 123 -4.28 7.16 -14.55
C THR A 123 -5.17 6.33 -13.63
N ASP A 124 -5.99 5.44 -14.18
CA ASP A 124 -6.85 4.54 -13.40
C ASP A 124 -6.04 3.54 -12.58
N ALA A 125 -4.99 2.97 -13.16
CA ALA A 125 -4.08 2.09 -12.41
C ALA A 125 -3.48 2.81 -11.19
N ILE A 126 -3.00 4.03 -11.36
CA ILE A 126 -2.42 4.83 -10.27
C ILE A 126 -3.47 5.17 -9.22
N LEU A 127 -4.64 5.64 -9.62
CA LEU A 127 -5.75 5.96 -8.71
C LEU A 127 -6.21 4.73 -7.95
N GLY A 128 -6.38 3.59 -8.62
CA GLY A 128 -6.77 2.32 -8.01
C GLY A 128 -5.74 1.83 -7.00
N ALA A 129 -4.44 1.87 -7.33
CA ALA A 129 -3.36 1.52 -6.39
C ALA A 129 -3.39 2.37 -5.11
N CYS A 130 -3.80 3.64 -5.22
CA CYS A 130 -3.88 4.57 -4.09
C CYS A 130 -5.25 4.58 -3.39
N GLY A 131 -6.23 3.75 -3.81
CA GLY A 131 -7.59 3.76 -3.27
C GLY A 131 -8.33 5.08 -3.50
N MET A 132 -8.07 5.74 -4.65
CA MET A 132 -8.54 7.10 -4.91
C MET A 132 -9.66 7.20 -5.97
N GLY A 133 -10.34 6.09 -6.28
CA GLY A 133 -11.38 6.02 -7.31
C GLY A 133 -10.80 5.93 -8.72
N ASP A 134 -11.45 6.51 -9.71
CA ASP A 134 -11.09 6.46 -11.12
C ASP A 134 -10.98 7.86 -11.78
N ILE A 135 -10.56 7.88 -13.06
CA ILE A 135 -10.39 9.11 -13.83
C ILE A 135 -11.72 9.85 -14.03
N GLY A 136 -12.83 9.13 -14.20
CA GLY A 136 -14.16 9.70 -14.42
C GLY A 136 -14.68 10.44 -13.18
N GLU A 137 -14.40 9.92 -11.97
CA GLU A 137 -14.69 10.60 -10.71
C GLU A 137 -13.85 11.88 -10.53
N LYS A 138 -12.59 11.87 -10.95
CA LYS A 138 -11.67 13.01 -10.77
C LYS A 138 -11.84 14.09 -11.84
N PHE A 139 -12.18 13.67 -13.06
CA PHE A 139 -12.23 14.54 -14.24
C PHE A 139 -13.49 14.28 -15.06
N SER A 140 -14.65 14.47 -14.43
CA SER A 140 -15.94 14.18 -15.02
C SER A 140 -16.11 14.81 -16.40
N ASP A 141 -16.60 14.03 -17.38
CA ASP A 141 -16.94 14.46 -18.74
C ASP A 141 -18.01 15.55 -18.79
N LYS A 142 -18.81 15.68 -17.73
CA LYS A 142 -19.79 16.77 -17.58
C LYS A 142 -19.12 18.13 -17.36
N ASN A 143 -17.86 18.17 -16.97
CA ASN A 143 -17.14 19.40 -16.70
C ASN A 143 -16.45 19.94 -17.97
N LYS A 144 -16.98 21.01 -18.51
CA LYS A 144 -16.45 21.67 -19.72
C LYS A 144 -14.98 22.06 -19.65
N LYS A 145 -14.40 22.19 -18.46
CA LYS A 145 -12.95 22.48 -18.26
C LYS A 145 -12.04 21.38 -18.78
N PHE A 146 -12.54 20.14 -18.88
CA PHE A 146 -11.76 18.99 -19.32
C PHE A 146 -12.00 18.63 -20.79
N LYS A 147 -12.89 19.35 -21.48
CA LYS A 147 -13.15 19.13 -22.89
C LYS A 147 -11.92 19.46 -23.72
N ASN A 148 -11.47 18.50 -24.57
CA ASN A 148 -10.28 18.60 -25.42
C ASN A 148 -8.94 18.84 -24.65
N ILE A 149 -8.91 18.63 -23.33
CA ILE A 149 -7.68 18.72 -22.57
C ILE A 149 -6.74 17.56 -22.95
N ARG A 150 -5.44 17.82 -22.87
CA ARG A 150 -4.44 16.75 -23.05
C ARG A 150 -4.44 15.81 -21.84
N SER A 151 -4.52 14.50 -22.10
CA SER A 151 -4.49 13.47 -21.04
C SER A 151 -3.18 13.50 -20.24
N THR A 152 -2.09 13.98 -20.83
CA THR A 152 -0.83 14.26 -20.11
C THR A 152 -1.00 15.26 -18.95
N ILE A 153 -1.87 16.27 -19.12
CA ILE A 153 -2.16 17.25 -18.06
C ILE A 153 -2.96 16.61 -16.95
N LEU A 154 -3.90 15.73 -17.29
CA LEU A 154 -4.71 14.98 -16.30
C LEU A 154 -3.82 14.05 -15.48
N LEU A 155 -2.99 13.27 -16.15
CA LEU A 155 -2.04 12.36 -15.49
C LEU A 155 -1.08 13.11 -14.56
N ASN A 156 -0.49 14.22 -15.02
CA ASN A 156 0.42 15.00 -14.19
C ASN A 156 -0.25 15.50 -12.90
N LYS A 157 -1.50 15.96 -12.96
CA LYS A 157 -2.25 16.35 -11.75
C LYS A 157 -2.40 15.20 -10.76
N ILE A 158 -2.62 13.98 -11.25
CA ILE A 158 -2.72 12.80 -10.38
C ILE A 158 -1.34 12.45 -9.82
N ILE A 159 -0.28 12.48 -10.62
CA ILE A 159 1.10 12.24 -10.15
C ILE A 159 1.48 13.23 -9.05
N ASP A 160 1.21 14.52 -9.22
CA ASP A 160 1.49 15.52 -8.19
C ASP A 160 0.69 15.25 -6.90
N LYS A 161 -0.57 14.85 -7.06
CA LYS A 161 -1.44 14.51 -5.93
C LYS A 161 -0.98 13.29 -5.15
N ILE A 162 -0.55 12.21 -5.82
CA ILE A 162 -0.05 11.03 -5.13
C ILE A 162 1.30 11.29 -4.47
N LYS A 163 2.19 12.06 -5.13
CA LYS A 163 3.47 12.49 -4.54
C LYS A 163 3.26 13.31 -3.26
N SER A 164 2.29 14.24 -3.25
CA SER A 164 1.97 15.03 -2.04
C SER A 164 1.46 14.18 -0.88
N LYS A 165 0.99 12.94 -1.16
CA LYS A 165 0.57 11.96 -0.16
C LYS A 165 1.66 10.95 0.20
N GLY A 166 2.88 11.10 -0.33
CA GLY A 166 4.02 10.24 -0.05
C GLY A 166 4.10 8.97 -0.89
N TYR A 167 3.25 8.81 -1.93
CA TYR A 167 3.33 7.67 -2.84
C TYR A 167 4.40 7.89 -3.91
N LEU A 168 5.06 6.80 -4.29
CA LEU A 168 6.00 6.74 -5.39
C LEU A 168 5.57 5.64 -6.37
N ILE A 169 5.72 5.92 -7.66
CA ILE A 169 5.48 4.92 -8.71
C ILE A 169 6.77 4.12 -8.88
N ASN A 170 6.68 2.81 -8.67
CA ASN A 170 7.82 1.90 -8.78
C ASN A 170 7.98 1.36 -10.21
N ASN A 171 6.88 0.89 -10.78
CA ASN A 171 6.85 0.28 -12.10
C ASN A 171 5.48 0.45 -12.75
N ILE A 172 5.45 0.51 -14.08
CA ILE A 172 4.23 0.48 -14.90
C ILE A 172 4.49 -0.41 -16.09
N ASP A 173 3.64 -1.43 -16.28
CA ASP A 173 3.62 -2.27 -17.48
C ASP A 173 2.40 -1.91 -18.32
N ILE A 174 2.59 -1.75 -19.63
CA ILE A 174 1.55 -1.31 -20.56
C ILE A 174 1.46 -2.27 -21.74
N ASN A 175 0.25 -2.78 -21.99
CA ASN A 175 -0.07 -3.52 -23.20
C ASN A 175 -1.07 -2.71 -24.04
N ILE A 176 -0.74 -2.49 -25.31
CA ILE A 176 -1.62 -1.84 -26.29
C ILE A 176 -2.04 -2.90 -27.30
N ILE A 177 -3.35 -3.12 -27.41
CA ILE A 177 -3.95 -4.07 -28.35
C ILE A 177 -4.72 -3.24 -29.39
N ASN A 178 -4.41 -3.46 -30.69
CA ASN A 178 -5.02 -2.77 -31.79
C ASN A 178 -5.61 -3.79 -32.77
#